data_cb70dc0926cc74b378214f356da7e3ac
#
_entry.id   cb70dc0926cc74b378214f356da7e3ac
#
_cell.length_a   1.000
_cell.length_b   1.000
_cell.length_c   1.000
_cell.angle_alpha   90.00
_cell.angle_beta   90.00
_cell.angle_gamma   90.00
#
_symmetry.space_group_name_H-M   'P 1'
#
loop_
_entity.id
_entity.type
_entity.pdbx_description
1 polymer ?
#
loop_
_entity_poly.entity_id
_entity_poly.type
_entity_poly.pdbx_seq_one_letter_code
_entity_poly.pdbx_strand_id
1 'polypeptide(L)'
;MSIKISIRNSLNLKSVKNHVFFTNKDFQISQISKLPISEFSSFIKKSLNSNKLDNQNFLSLDINASQKVILIKIKDSQSPLDVEKIGAEFYVYLKSNSYLKTTFYEQNIRNIFRQNKFFFDQFAHGLQLKSYEFNKYKSKSKEKKFDIEIFSKNKTFQFNRNKKYKSLIEGTNLTKDLVSEPGNILHPDEYAKRLLQLRKFGLKVNVFDKKKLKKLGMNALHGVGQGSIRGSYLVTLEWKGARRAKRNL
;
A
#
# COMPACT_ATOMS: atom_id res chain seq x y z
N MET A 1 0.08 -10.00 -4.58
CA MET A 1 -0.59 -8.89 -3.86
C MET A 1 -2.03 -9.24 -3.58
N SER A 2 -2.43 -9.24 -2.33
CA SER A 2 -3.79 -9.55 -1.89
C SER A 2 -4.81 -8.42 -2.16
N ILE A 3 -4.38 -7.24 -2.60
CA ILE A 3 -5.22 -6.06 -2.83
C ILE A 3 -5.18 -5.62 -4.28
N LYS A 4 -6.38 -5.43 -4.85
CA LYS A 4 -6.60 -4.80 -6.16
C LYS A 4 -7.35 -3.49 -5.94
N ILE A 5 -6.84 -2.40 -6.52
CA ILE A 5 -7.51 -1.09 -6.51
C ILE A 5 -7.88 -0.76 -7.95
N SER A 6 -9.15 -0.41 -8.19
CA SER A 6 -9.68 -0.09 -9.52
C SER A 6 -10.63 1.10 -9.47
N ILE A 7 -10.76 1.80 -10.60
CA ILE A 7 -11.72 2.91 -10.78
C ILE A 7 -12.88 2.39 -11.63
N ARG A 8 -14.10 2.74 -11.23
CA ARG A 8 -15.32 2.46 -11.98
C ARG A 8 -16.10 3.73 -12.24
N ASN A 9 -16.56 3.91 -13.46
CA ASN A 9 -17.34 5.08 -13.88
C ASN A 9 -18.85 4.82 -13.89
N SER A 10 -19.25 3.55 -13.83
CA SER A 10 -20.63 3.12 -13.67
C SER A 10 -20.74 2.22 -12.43
N LEU A 11 -21.80 2.36 -11.67
CA LEU A 11 -22.04 1.60 -10.46
C LEU A 11 -23.52 1.33 -10.28
N ASN A 12 -23.87 0.07 -10.10
CA ASN A 12 -25.18 -0.31 -9.58
C ASN A 12 -25.10 -0.30 -8.04
N LEU A 13 -25.70 0.69 -7.41
CA LEU A 13 -25.64 0.89 -5.95
C LEU A 13 -26.20 -0.31 -5.18
N LYS A 14 -27.23 -0.98 -5.70
CA LYS A 14 -27.82 -2.18 -5.08
C LYS A 14 -26.85 -3.36 -5.00
N SER A 15 -25.83 -3.39 -5.88
CA SER A 15 -24.81 -4.45 -5.89
C SER A 15 -23.61 -4.17 -4.96
N VAL A 16 -23.51 -2.96 -4.41
CA VAL A 16 -22.43 -2.59 -3.49
C VAL A 16 -22.75 -3.09 -2.10
N LYS A 17 -21.91 -3.97 -1.57
CA LYS A 17 -22.07 -4.51 -0.21
C LYS A 17 -21.50 -3.60 0.87
N ASN A 18 -20.33 -3.01 0.65
CA ASN A 18 -19.63 -2.19 1.64
C ASN A 18 -19.30 -0.81 1.04
N HIS A 19 -20.01 0.20 1.47
CA HIS A 19 -19.79 1.60 1.11
C HIS A 19 -18.79 2.20 2.09
N VAL A 20 -17.69 2.81 1.61
CA VAL A 20 -16.64 3.37 2.47
C VAL A 20 -16.56 4.88 2.32
N PHE A 21 -16.58 5.59 3.44
CA PHE A 21 -16.48 7.05 3.50
C PHE A 21 -15.45 7.49 4.53
N PHE A 22 -14.67 8.48 4.15
CA PHE A 22 -13.86 9.25 5.08
C PHE A 22 -14.73 10.28 5.78
N THR A 23 -14.50 10.47 7.07
CA THR A 23 -15.27 11.33 7.95
C THR A 23 -14.34 12.22 8.79
N ASN A 24 -14.90 13.25 9.42
CA ASN A 24 -14.18 14.00 10.44
C ASN A 24 -14.03 13.18 11.75
N LYS A 25 -13.48 13.81 12.78
CA LYS A 25 -13.27 13.21 14.11
C LYS A 25 -14.57 12.71 14.79
N ASP A 26 -15.72 13.27 14.42
CA ASP A 26 -17.04 12.95 14.97
C ASP A 26 -17.85 12.01 14.07
N PHE A 27 -17.18 11.31 13.15
CA PHE A 27 -17.76 10.44 12.14
C PHE A 27 -18.79 11.10 11.20
N GLN A 28 -18.75 12.42 11.07
CA GLN A 28 -19.65 13.13 10.17
C GLN A 28 -19.15 13.07 8.73
N ILE A 29 -20.01 12.68 7.81
CA ILE A 29 -19.71 12.64 6.38
C ILE A 29 -19.99 14.03 5.79
N SER A 30 -18.97 14.68 5.24
CA SER A 30 -19.13 15.96 4.55
C SER A 30 -20.01 15.80 3.30
N GLN A 31 -21.02 16.69 3.16
CA GLN A 31 -21.91 16.74 2.01
C GLN A 31 -22.62 15.40 1.70
N ILE A 32 -23.07 14.68 2.72
CA ILE A 32 -23.74 13.38 2.58
C ILE A 32 -24.92 13.41 1.61
N SER A 33 -25.64 14.55 1.50
CA SER A 33 -26.76 14.73 0.57
C SER A 33 -26.37 14.62 -0.91
N LYS A 34 -25.09 14.81 -1.25
CA LYS A 34 -24.56 14.70 -2.61
C LYS A 34 -23.99 13.31 -2.91
N LEU A 35 -23.97 12.43 -1.93
CA LEU A 35 -23.43 11.08 -2.08
C LEU A 35 -24.53 10.09 -2.48
N PRO A 36 -24.17 8.98 -3.14
CA PRO A 36 -25.15 7.98 -3.57
C PRO A 36 -25.96 7.32 -2.46
N ILE A 37 -25.53 7.48 -1.20
CA ILE A 37 -26.21 6.96 0.01
C ILE A 37 -27.02 8.04 0.74
N SER A 38 -27.35 9.15 0.09
CA SER A 38 -28.07 10.26 0.71
C SER A 38 -29.40 9.86 1.35
N GLU A 39 -30.09 8.87 0.80
CA GLU A 39 -31.33 8.29 1.35
C GLU A 39 -31.16 7.71 2.77
N PHE A 40 -29.95 7.23 3.11
CA PHE A 40 -29.63 6.67 4.43
C PHE A 40 -29.08 7.70 5.42
N SER A 41 -29.04 8.97 5.05
CA SER A 41 -28.40 10.02 5.86
C SER A 41 -29.01 10.18 7.26
N SER A 42 -30.33 10.08 7.38
CA SER A 42 -31.05 10.15 8.66
C SER A 42 -30.77 8.95 9.55
N PHE A 43 -30.72 7.75 8.96
CA PHE A 43 -30.37 6.52 9.67
C PHE A 43 -28.94 6.57 10.18
N ILE A 44 -27.98 6.95 9.35
CA ILE A 44 -26.56 7.07 9.74
C ILE A 44 -26.41 8.05 10.91
N LYS A 45 -27.05 9.22 10.85
CA LYS A 45 -27.01 10.21 11.94
C LYS A 45 -27.58 9.66 13.26
N LYS A 46 -28.73 8.98 13.22
CA LYS A 46 -29.33 8.35 14.41
C LYS A 46 -28.39 7.29 15.01
N SER A 47 -27.83 6.43 14.16
CA SER A 47 -26.91 5.37 14.58
C SER A 47 -25.62 5.91 15.20
N LEU A 48 -25.11 7.05 14.74
CA LEU A 48 -23.94 7.71 15.32
C LEU A 48 -24.23 8.28 16.72
N ASN A 49 -25.41 8.84 16.93
CA ASN A 49 -25.81 9.41 18.22
C ASN A 49 -26.02 8.34 19.32
N SER A 50 -26.36 7.12 18.93
CA SER A 50 -26.64 6.01 19.85
C SER A 50 -25.41 5.19 20.28
N ASN A 51 -24.28 5.34 19.57
CA ASN A 51 -23.06 4.59 19.83
C ASN A 51 -22.05 5.43 20.62
N LYS A 52 -21.41 4.83 21.66
CA LYS A 52 -20.19 5.38 22.27
C LYS A 52 -19.05 5.21 21.28
N LEU A 53 -18.65 6.31 20.63
CA LEU A 53 -17.71 6.33 19.51
C LEU A 53 -16.25 6.59 19.95
N ASP A 54 -15.99 6.52 21.26
CA ASP A 54 -14.68 6.82 21.83
C ASP A 54 -13.63 5.81 21.39
N ASN A 55 -12.49 6.31 20.92
CA ASN A 55 -11.28 5.56 20.55
C ASN A 55 -11.36 4.63 19.32
N GLN A 56 -12.40 4.68 18.51
CA GLN A 56 -12.46 3.90 17.27
C GLN A 56 -12.07 4.76 16.06
N ASN A 57 -11.22 4.21 15.19
CA ASN A 57 -10.87 4.82 13.89
C ASN A 57 -11.82 4.37 12.77
N PHE A 58 -12.52 3.26 12.97
CA PHE A 58 -13.39 2.64 11.98
C PHE A 58 -14.72 2.24 12.61
N LEU A 59 -15.80 2.52 11.91
CA LEU A 59 -17.14 2.12 12.32
C LEU A 59 -17.89 1.51 11.15
N SER A 60 -18.54 0.37 11.34
CA SER A 60 -19.45 -0.19 10.33
C SER A 60 -20.89 -0.17 10.83
N LEU A 61 -21.80 0.28 9.96
CA LEU A 61 -23.23 0.35 10.19
C LEU A 61 -23.95 -0.47 9.13
N ASP A 62 -24.85 -1.36 9.53
CA ASP A 62 -25.72 -2.08 8.62
C ASP A 62 -26.84 -1.14 8.14
N ILE A 63 -26.88 -0.86 6.83
CA ILE A 63 -27.96 -0.05 6.23
C ILE A 63 -29.20 -0.92 6.01
N ASN A 64 -28.97 -2.15 5.57
CA ASN A 64 -29.97 -3.18 5.35
C ASN A 64 -29.30 -4.57 5.45
N ALA A 65 -30.05 -5.64 5.20
CA ALA A 65 -29.57 -7.01 5.31
C ALA A 65 -28.36 -7.34 4.40
N SER A 66 -28.09 -6.57 3.35
CA SER A 66 -27.03 -6.86 2.35
C SER A 66 -25.97 -5.77 2.21
N GLN A 67 -26.18 -4.60 2.79
CA GLN A 67 -25.32 -3.43 2.58
C GLN A 67 -24.89 -2.80 3.91
N LYS A 68 -23.63 -2.39 3.95
CA LYS A 68 -23.01 -1.70 5.09
C LYS A 68 -22.39 -0.39 4.66
N VAL A 69 -22.37 0.56 5.60
CA VAL A 69 -21.51 1.75 5.52
C VAL A 69 -20.35 1.59 6.48
N ILE A 70 -19.16 1.78 5.97
CA ILE A 70 -17.92 1.79 6.74
C ILE A 70 -17.42 3.22 6.78
N LEU A 71 -17.26 3.76 7.97
CA LEU A 71 -16.77 5.11 8.22
C LEU A 71 -15.32 5.05 8.69
N ILE A 72 -14.47 5.89 8.10
CA ILE A 72 -13.06 6.01 8.46
C ILE A 72 -12.85 7.40 9.05
N LYS A 73 -12.50 7.46 10.34
CA LYS A 73 -12.22 8.71 11.05
C LYS A 73 -10.91 9.32 10.57
N ILE A 74 -10.94 10.62 10.25
CA ILE A 74 -9.77 11.41 9.85
C ILE A 74 -9.66 12.62 10.75
N LYS A 75 -8.46 12.90 11.21
CA LYS A 75 -8.16 14.12 11.98
C LYS A 75 -8.00 15.32 11.04
N ASP A 76 -8.23 16.52 11.53
CA ASP A 76 -8.17 17.76 10.72
C ASP A 76 -6.77 18.05 10.18
N SER A 77 -5.72 17.66 10.91
CA SER A 77 -4.32 17.77 10.47
C SER A 77 -3.63 16.43 10.59
N GLN A 78 -3.14 15.91 9.47
CA GLN A 78 -2.43 14.63 9.42
C GLN A 78 -1.17 14.75 8.57
N SER A 79 -0.07 14.18 9.09
CA SER A 79 1.13 13.98 8.30
C SER A 79 0.90 12.88 7.24
N PRO A 80 1.70 12.84 6.16
CA PRO A 80 1.66 11.72 5.21
C PRO A 80 1.78 10.35 5.87
N LEU A 81 2.60 10.25 6.93
CA LEU A 81 2.80 9.01 7.69
C LEU A 81 1.54 8.61 8.47
N ASP A 82 0.80 9.58 9.04
CA ASP A 82 -0.45 9.27 9.74
C ASP A 82 -1.50 8.73 8.78
N VAL A 83 -1.58 9.30 7.56
CA VAL A 83 -2.48 8.79 6.51
C VAL A 83 -2.11 7.37 6.09
N GLU A 84 -0.81 7.07 5.93
CA GLU A 84 -0.33 5.72 5.64
C GLU A 84 -0.68 4.74 6.78
N LYS A 85 -0.53 5.15 8.05
CA LYS A 85 -0.91 4.33 9.21
C LYS A 85 -2.40 3.98 9.20
N ILE A 86 -3.27 4.97 8.94
CA ILE A 86 -4.72 4.72 8.82
C ILE A 86 -5.01 3.72 7.70
N GLY A 87 -4.33 3.84 6.56
CA GLY A 87 -4.46 2.87 5.46
C GLY A 87 -4.04 1.45 5.89
N ALA A 88 -2.94 1.32 6.62
CA ALA A 88 -2.47 0.04 7.15
C ALA A 88 -3.45 -0.58 8.17
N GLU A 89 -3.98 0.23 9.09
CA GLU A 89 -4.99 -0.17 10.07
C GLU A 89 -6.30 -0.57 9.37
N PHE A 90 -6.69 0.14 8.32
CA PHE A 90 -7.88 -0.20 7.55
C PHE A 90 -7.76 -1.56 6.86
N TYR A 91 -6.58 -1.94 6.37
CA TYR A 91 -6.37 -3.29 5.87
C TYR A 91 -6.62 -4.35 6.95
N VAL A 92 -6.13 -4.14 8.17
CA VAL A 92 -6.38 -5.04 9.30
C VAL A 92 -7.87 -5.13 9.59
N TYR A 93 -8.56 -3.99 9.60
CA TYR A 93 -10.01 -3.93 9.81
C TYR A 93 -10.79 -4.71 8.72
N LEU A 94 -10.43 -4.54 7.43
CA LEU A 94 -11.04 -5.30 6.33
C LEU A 94 -10.81 -6.81 6.50
N LYS A 95 -9.60 -7.20 6.89
CA LYS A 95 -9.22 -8.62 7.05
C LYS A 95 -9.97 -9.27 8.21
N SER A 96 -10.07 -8.61 9.36
CA SER A 96 -10.75 -9.09 10.56
C SER A 96 -12.26 -9.28 10.32
N ASN A 97 -12.87 -8.36 9.57
CA ASN A 97 -14.31 -8.41 9.28
C ASN A 97 -14.65 -9.16 7.99
N SER A 98 -13.65 -9.68 7.26
CA SER A 98 -13.82 -10.35 5.96
C SER A 98 -14.55 -9.48 4.91
N TYR A 99 -14.31 -8.17 4.91
CA TYR A 99 -14.86 -7.24 3.92
C TYR A 99 -14.03 -7.29 2.63
N LEU A 100 -14.26 -8.32 1.81
CA LEU A 100 -13.43 -8.60 0.63
C LEU A 100 -13.61 -7.58 -0.50
N LYS A 101 -14.77 -6.94 -0.60
CA LYS A 101 -15.05 -5.95 -1.62
C LYS A 101 -15.60 -4.68 -1.00
N THR A 102 -14.96 -3.55 -1.28
CA THR A 102 -15.33 -2.24 -0.74
C THR A 102 -15.34 -1.18 -1.84
N THR A 103 -16.25 -0.22 -1.73
CA THR A 103 -16.40 0.86 -2.70
C THR A 103 -16.23 2.21 -2.02
N PHE A 104 -15.22 2.95 -2.45
CA PHE A 104 -14.98 4.35 -2.11
C PHE A 104 -15.63 5.26 -3.15
N TYR A 105 -15.90 6.50 -2.77
CA TYR A 105 -16.54 7.50 -3.62
C TYR A 105 -15.61 8.69 -3.85
N GLU A 106 -15.26 8.95 -5.12
CA GLU A 106 -14.37 10.06 -5.49
C GLU A 106 -14.84 11.39 -4.90
N GLN A 107 -16.13 11.62 -4.89
CA GLN A 107 -16.69 12.86 -4.37
C GLN A 107 -16.38 13.07 -2.88
N ASN A 108 -16.41 12.00 -2.07
CA ASN A 108 -15.99 12.03 -0.67
C ASN A 108 -14.48 12.21 -0.54
N ILE A 109 -13.69 11.50 -1.34
CA ILE A 109 -12.23 11.63 -1.38
C ILE A 109 -11.84 13.07 -1.75
N ARG A 110 -12.50 13.68 -2.74
CA ARG A 110 -12.21 15.02 -3.25
C ARG A 110 -12.39 16.11 -2.19
N ASN A 111 -13.33 15.95 -1.27
CA ASN A 111 -13.51 16.91 -0.17
C ASN A 111 -12.27 16.99 0.73
N ILE A 112 -11.52 15.90 0.85
CA ILE A 112 -10.27 15.80 1.63
C ILE A 112 -9.07 16.24 0.79
N PHE A 113 -9.14 16.08 -0.53
CA PHE A 113 -8.10 16.50 -1.48
C PHE A 113 -7.77 17.99 -1.44
N ARG A 114 -8.69 18.85 -1.00
CA ARG A 114 -8.43 20.30 -0.93
C ARG A 114 -7.25 20.64 -0.03
N GLN A 115 -7.01 19.82 1.00
CA GLN A 115 -5.91 20.00 1.94
C GLN A 115 -4.68 19.14 1.57
N ASN A 116 -4.88 17.92 1.03
CA ASN A 116 -3.80 17.01 0.65
C ASN A 116 -4.16 16.24 -0.63
N LYS A 117 -3.67 16.72 -1.77
CA LYS A 117 -3.92 16.09 -3.09
C LYS A 117 -3.40 14.67 -3.25
N PHE A 118 -2.56 14.19 -2.35
CA PHE A 118 -2.02 12.83 -2.34
C PHE A 118 -2.63 11.95 -1.25
N PHE A 119 -3.65 12.44 -0.55
CA PHE A 119 -4.25 11.75 0.58
C PHE A 119 -4.60 10.29 0.27
N PHE A 120 -5.35 10.05 -0.80
CA PHE A 120 -5.77 8.69 -1.13
C PHE A 120 -4.61 7.81 -1.60
N ASP A 121 -3.61 8.38 -2.29
CA ASP A 121 -2.39 7.66 -2.67
C ASP A 121 -1.60 7.22 -1.43
N GLN A 122 -1.47 8.07 -0.42
CA GLN A 122 -0.82 7.76 0.87
C GLN A 122 -1.60 6.68 1.63
N PHE A 123 -2.92 6.84 1.74
CA PHE A 123 -3.80 5.85 2.37
C PHE A 123 -3.67 4.48 1.70
N ALA A 124 -3.77 4.44 0.37
CA ALA A 124 -3.66 3.21 -0.40
C ALA A 124 -2.25 2.60 -0.31
N HIS A 125 -1.21 3.42 -0.19
CA HIS A 125 0.16 2.97 0.02
C HIS A 125 0.30 2.22 1.35
N GLY A 126 -0.18 2.81 2.45
CA GLY A 126 -0.18 2.15 3.75
C GLY A 126 -0.95 0.83 3.76
N LEU A 127 -2.12 0.83 3.14
CA LEU A 127 -2.96 -0.36 2.98
C LEU A 127 -2.22 -1.47 2.21
N GLN A 128 -1.55 -1.14 1.09
CA GLN A 128 -0.77 -2.08 0.30
C GLN A 128 0.48 -2.57 1.03
N LEU A 129 1.19 -1.70 1.77
CA LEU A 129 2.34 -2.10 2.59
C LEU A 129 1.97 -3.15 3.65
N LYS A 130 0.81 -2.98 4.29
CA LYS A 130 0.30 -3.91 5.32
C LYS A 130 -0.21 -5.21 4.74
N SER A 131 -0.66 -5.20 3.48
CA SER A 131 -1.22 -6.37 2.80
C SER A 131 -0.17 -7.37 2.31
N TYR A 132 1.11 -7.06 2.44
CA TYR A 132 2.17 -7.95 2.01
C TYR A 132 2.18 -9.24 2.84
N GLU A 133 2.21 -10.37 2.14
CA GLU A 133 2.37 -11.70 2.70
C GLU A 133 3.36 -12.51 1.85
N PHE A 134 4.35 -13.13 2.50
CA PHE A 134 5.28 -14.03 1.83
C PHE A 134 4.74 -15.46 1.87
N ASN A 135 4.12 -15.88 0.77
CA ASN A 135 3.45 -17.18 0.67
C ASN A 135 4.09 -18.13 -0.35
N LYS A 136 5.29 -17.77 -0.85
CA LYS A 136 5.96 -18.44 -1.98
C LYS A 136 6.15 -19.94 -1.78
N TYR A 137 6.37 -20.38 -0.56
CA TYR A 137 6.68 -21.78 -0.22
C TYR A 137 5.54 -22.48 0.53
N LYS A 138 4.38 -21.86 0.65
CA LYS A 138 3.23 -22.46 1.30
C LYS A 138 2.42 -23.26 0.29
N SER A 139 2.27 -24.58 0.50
CA SER A 139 1.49 -25.47 -0.36
C SER A 139 -0.02 -25.18 -0.38
N LYS A 140 -0.57 -24.57 0.69
CA LYS A 140 -1.99 -24.21 0.81
C LYS A 140 -2.14 -22.80 1.36
N SER A 141 -1.91 -21.77 0.56
CA SER A 141 -2.27 -20.42 0.94
C SER A 141 -3.59 -20.01 0.28
N LYS A 142 -4.68 -20.00 1.04
CA LYS A 142 -5.92 -19.35 0.60
C LYS A 142 -5.75 -17.84 0.80
N GLU A 143 -5.07 -17.18 -0.14
CA GLU A 143 -4.99 -15.71 -0.10
C GLU A 143 -6.40 -15.12 -0.28
N LYS A 144 -6.87 -14.40 0.75
CA LYS A 144 -8.06 -13.57 0.59
C LYS A 144 -7.69 -12.39 -0.30
N LYS A 145 -8.35 -12.26 -1.45
CA LYS A 145 -8.20 -11.11 -2.34
C LYS A 145 -9.18 -10.01 -1.92
N PHE A 146 -8.66 -8.81 -1.76
CA PHE A 146 -9.45 -7.63 -1.42
C PHE A 146 -9.57 -6.74 -2.65
N ASP A 147 -10.81 -6.48 -3.07
CA ASP A 147 -11.12 -5.56 -4.18
C ASP A 147 -11.57 -4.21 -3.61
N ILE A 148 -10.79 -3.18 -3.87
CA ILE A 148 -11.11 -1.81 -3.54
C ILE A 148 -11.49 -1.09 -4.82
N GLU A 149 -12.75 -0.70 -4.90
CA GLU A 149 -13.27 0.05 -6.04
C GLU A 149 -13.43 1.53 -5.66
N ILE A 150 -13.03 2.42 -6.55
CA ILE A 150 -13.29 3.86 -6.42
C ILE A 150 -14.32 4.21 -7.46
N PHE A 151 -15.53 4.56 -7.03
CA PHE A 151 -16.55 5.07 -7.93
C PHE A 151 -16.30 6.53 -8.23
N SER A 152 -16.21 6.86 -9.53
CA SER A 152 -16.04 8.22 -10.02
C SER A 152 -16.89 8.44 -11.27
N LYS A 153 -17.75 9.46 -11.23
CA LYS A 153 -18.45 9.96 -12.44
C LYS A 153 -17.50 10.73 -13.38
N ASN A 154 -16.36 11.17 -12.84
CA ASN A 154 -15.37 11.91 -13.59
C ASN A 154 -14.44 10.95 -14.33
N LYS A 155 -14.56 10.86 -15.66
CA LYS A 155 -13.71 10.01 -16.51
C LYS A 155 -12.22 10.40 -16.47
N THR A 156 -11.89 11.61 -16.06
CA THR A 156 -10.50 12.10 -15.93
C THR A 156 -9.90 11.86 -14.56
N PHE A 157 -10.67 11.32 -13.60
CA PHE A 157 -10.14 10.97 -12.29
C PHE A 157 -9.12 9.84 -12.41
N GLN A 158 -7.94 10.07 -11.86
CA GLN A 158 -6.85 9.11 -11.87
C GLN A 158 -6.29 8.94 -10.46
N PHE A 159 -6.15 7.71 -10.05
CA PHE A 159 -5.44 7.29 -8.87
C PHE A 159 -3.98 6.97 -9.22
N ASN A 160 -3.04 7.31 -8.34
CA ASN A 160 -1.61 7.05 -8.53
C ASN A 160 -1.01 7.67 -9.82
N ARG A 161 -1.42 8.91 -10.12
CA ARG A 161 -1.10 9.62 -11.37
C ARG A 161 0.40 9.76 -11.62
N ASN A 162 1.18 10.02 -10.59
CA ASN A 162 2.64 10.22 -10.70
C ASN A 162 3.45 8.92 -10.55
N LYS A 163 2.80 7.78 -10.46
CA LYS A 163 3.41 6.44 -10.29
C LYS A 163 4.35 6.29 -9.08
N LYS A 164 4.56 7.34 -8.28
CA LYS A 164 5.48 7.36 -7.13
C LYS A 164 5.20 6.21 -6.16
N TYR A 165 3.97 6.14 -5.67
CA TYR A 165 3.59 5.14 -4.68
C TYR A 165 3.61 3.72 -5.25
N LYS A 166 3.31 3.56 -6.54
CA LYS A 166 3.46 2.27 -7.22
C LYS A 166 4.92 1.79 -7.18
N SER A 167 5.85 2.66 -7.55
CA SER A 167 7.28 2.32 -7.54
C SER A 167 7.80 2.06 -6.12
N LEU A 168 7.32 2.82 -5.12
CA LEU A 168 7.67 2.59 -3.72
C LEU A 168 7.20 1.21 -3.23
N ILE A 169 5.97 0.81 -3.56
CA ILE A 169 5.44 -0.52 -3.21
C ILE A 169 6.25 -1.63 -3.88
N GLU A 170 6.54 -1.49 -5.18
CA GLU A 170 7.32 -2.48 -5.92
C GLU A 170 8.72 -2.67 -5.32
N GLY A 171 9.42 -1.56 -5.01
CA GLY A 171 10.74 -1.61 -4.39
C GLY A 171 10.71 -2.18 -2.96
N THR A 172 9.74 -1.76 -2.15
CA THR A 172 9.57 -2.27 -0.79
C THR A 172 9.22 -3.76 -0.79
N ASN A 173 8.36 -4.22 -1.68
CA ASN A 173 8.01 -5.63 -1.78
C ASN A 173 9.19 -6.47 -2.25
N LEU A 174 9.99 -5.97 -3.21
CA LEU A 174 11.24 -6.65 -3.59
C LEU A 174 12.17 -6.83 -2.38
N THR A 175 12.34 -5.80 -1.56
CA THR A 175 13.15 -5.89 -0.34
C THR A 175 12.59 -6.90 0.66
N LYS A 176 11.27 -6.86 0.89
CA LYS A 176 10.59 -7.81 1.78
C LYS A 176 10.71 -9.25 1.28
N ASP A 177 10.59 -9.47 -0.04
CA ASP A 177 10.78 -10.79 -0.65
C ASP A 177 12.21 -11.29 -0.41
N LEU A 178 13.22 -10.45 -0.64
CA LEU A 178 14.62 -10.81 -0.41
C LEU A 178 14.88 -11.15 1.06
N VAL A 179 14.35 -10.39 2.01
CA VAL A 179 14.51 -10.64 3.45
C VAL A 179 13.79 -11.92 3.89
N SER A 180 12.65 -12.24 3.26
CA SER A 180 11.83 -13.41 3.61
C SER A 180 12.30 -14.72 2.98
N GLU A 181 13.21 -14.66 2.01
CA GLU A 181 13.78 -15.87 1.38
C GLU A 181 14.63 -16.66 2.36
N PRO A 182 14.52 -17.99 2.40
CA PRO A 182 15.39 -18.83 3.23
C PRO A 182 16.82 -18.88 2.69
N GLY A 183 17.79 -19.07 3.57
CA GLY A 183 19.23 -19.01 3.24
C GLY A 183 19.70 -20.08 2.24
N ASN A 184 18.99 -21.21 2.13
CA ASN A 184 19.27 -22.23 1.10
C ASN A 184 18.85 -21.78 -0.32
N ILE A 185 17.98 -20.77 -0.43
CA ILE A 185 17.57 -20.17 -1.70
C ILE A 185 18.33 -18.86 -1.94
N LEU A 186 18.29 -17.92 -0.97
CA LEU A 186 18.96 -16.63 -1.09
C LEU A 186 20.34 -16.67 -0.42
N HIS A 187 21.28 -17.34 -1.07
CA HIS A 187 22.70 -17.30 -0.73
C HIS A 187 23.44 -16.20 -1.52
N PRO A 188 24.70 -15.86 -1.20
CA PRO A 188 25.41 -14.74 -1.81
C PRO A 188 25.41 -14.71 -3.34
N ASP A 189 25.59 -15.87 -4.00
CA ASP A 189 25.59 -15.97 -5.46
C ASP A 189 24.22 -15.60 -6.06
N GLU A 190 23.15 -16.15 -5.49
CA GLU A 190 21.78 -15.86 -5.96
C GLU A 190 21.39 -14.42 -5.66
N TYR A 191 21.82 -13.89 -4.51
CA TYR A 191 21.56 -12.49 -4.17
C TYR A 191 22.22 -11.54 -5.18
N ALA A 192 23.51 -11.75 -5.49
CA ALA A 192 24.22 -10.98 -6.50
C ALA A 192 23.53 -11.06 -7.86
N LYS A 193 23.07 -12.25 -8.27
CA LYS A 193 22.34 -12.48 -9.51
C LYS A 193 21.00 -11.72 -9.55
N ARG A 194 20.24 -11.73 -8.46
CA ARG A 194 18.97 -10.97 -8.37
C ARG A 194 19.21 -9.48 -8.44
N LEU A 195 20.24 -8.96 -7.78
CA LEU A 195 20.58 -7.54 -7.86
C LEU A 195 21.01 -7.12 -9.27
N LEU A 196 21.70 -7.99 -10.03
CA LEU A 196 22.02 -7.72 -11.42
C LEU A 196 20.77 -7.46 -12.31
N GLN A 197 19.64 -8.09 -11.99
CA GLN A 197 18.39 -7.88 -12.73
C GLN A 197 17.85 -6.46 -12.58
N LEU A 198 18.29 -5.70 -11.58
CA LEU A 198 17.86 -4.31 -11.38
C LEU A 198 18.38 -3.37 -12.50
N ARG A 199 19.33 -3.84 -13.33
CA ARG A 199 19.75 -3.12 -14.55
C ARG A 199 18.59 -2.79 -15.49
N LYS A 200 17.56 -3.64 -15.53
CA LYS A 200 16.34 -3.40 -16.33
C LYS A 200 15.57 -2.14 -15.95
N PHE A 201 15.79 -1.63 -14.72
CA PHE A 201 15.22 -0.38 -14.23
C PHE A 201 16.14 0.83 -14.40
N GLY A 202 17.28 0.67 -15.13
CA GLY A 202 18.23 1.75 -15.38
C GLY A 202 19.29 1.94 -14.32
N LEU A 203 19.40 1.04 -13.31
CA LEU A 203 20.51 1.08 -12.38
C LEU A 203 21.79 0.55 -13.03
N LYS A 204 22.92 1.21 -12.75
CA LYS A 204 24.24 0.64 -13.02
C LYS A 204 24.58 -0.29 -11.86
N VAL A 205 24.71 -1.58 -12.16
CA VAL A 205 25.01 -2.60 -11.16
C VAL A 205 26.35 -3.24 -11.47
N ASN A 206 27.30 -3.18 -10.53
CA ASN A 206 28.58 -3.85 -10.62
C ASN A 206 28.67 -4.94 -9.56
N VAL A 207 29.16 -6.11 -9.97
CA VAL A 207 29.39 -7.25 -9.06
C VAL A 207 30.89 -7.53 -8.99
N PHE A 208 31.41 -7.55 -7.79
CA PHE A 208 32.80 -7.87 -7.49
C PHE A 208 32.82 -9.24 -6.79
N ASP A 209 33.34 -10.22 -7.48
CA ASP A 209 33.51 -11.58 -7.00
C ASP A 209 34.77 -11.71 -6.14
N LYS A 210 35.01 -12.89 -5.58
CA LYS A 210 36.18 -13.22 -4.74
C LYS A 210 37.50 -12.81 -5.38
N LYS A 211 37.69 -13.00 -6.70
CA LYS A 211 38.92 -12.63 -7.42
C LYS A 211 39.13 -11.12 -7.44
N LYS A 212 38.09 -10.38 -7.76
CA LYS A 212 38.12 -8.90 -7.76
C LYS A 212 38.30 -8.32 -6.37
N LEU A 213 37.64 -8.89 -5.34
CA LEU A 213 37.82 -8.46 -3.94
C LEU A 213 39.25 -8.59 -3.47
N LYS A 214 39.93 -9.70 -3.79
CA LYS A 214 41.36 -9.88 -3.50
C LYS A 214 42.24 -8.84 -4.20
N LYS A 215 41.99 -8.59 -5.52
CA LYS A 215 42.74 -7.57 -6.27
C LYS A 215 42.59 -6.17 -5.71
N LEU A 216 41.44 -5.86 -5.09
CA LEU A 216 41.14 -4.57 -4.47
C LEU A 216 41.63 -4.48 -3.01
N GLY A 217 42.31 -5.51 -2.47
CA GLY A 217 42.76 -5.52 -1.10
C GLY A 217 41.65 -5.63 -0.06
N MET A 218 40.44 -6.02 -0.43
CA MET A 218 39.28 -6.15 0.48
C MET A 218 39.37 -7.45 1.30
N ASN A 219 40.46 -7.63 2.01
CA ASN A 219 40.78 -8.88 2.69
C ASN A 219 39.85 -9.17 3.88
N ALA A 220 39.41 -8.16 4.60
CA ALA A 220 38.43 -8.32 5.70
C ALA A 220 37.12 -8.94 5.21
N LEU A 221 36.56 -8.38 4.13
CA LEU A 221 35.33 -8.92 3.51
C LEU A 221 35.55 -10.35 3.00
N HIS A 222 36.71 -10.61 2.40
CA HIS A 222 37.08 -11.95 1.95
C HIS A 222 37.21 -12.92 3.14
N GLY A 223 37.84 -12.48 4.26
CA GLY A 223 38.04 -13.27 5.47
C GLY A 223 36.72 -13.74 6.08
N VAL A 224 35.72 -12.86 6.17
CA VAL A 224 34.38 -13.22 6.69
C VAL A 224 33.74 -14.36 5.89
N GLY A 225 33.92 -14.38 4.57
CA GLY A 225 33.35 -15.41 3.71
C GLY A 225 34.12 -16.74 3.63
N GLN A 226 35.30 -16.86 4.25
CA GLN A 226 36.15 -18.04 4.09
C GLN A 226 35.56 -19.33 4.70
N GLY A 227 34.76 -19.20 5.77
CA GLY A 227 34.06 -20.32 6.40
C GLY A 227 32.90 -20.91 5.60
N SER A 228 32.54 -20.28 4.47
CA SER A 228 31.43 -20.72 3.61
C SER A 228 31.94 -21.35 2.33
N ILE A 229 31.24 -22.41 1.87
CA ILE A 229 31.45 -22.98 0.53
C ILE A 229 31.00 -22.02 -0.59
N ARG A 230 30.23 -21.00 -0.25
CA ARG A 230 29.73 -19.96 -1.19
C ARG A 230 30.73 -18.84 -1.36
N GLY A 231 30.70 -18.19 -2.51
CA GLY A 231 31.55 -17.04 -2.78
C GLY A 231 31.17 -15.80 -1.97
N SER A 232 32.15 -14.91 -1.74
CA SER A 232 31.90 -13.56 -1.22
C SER A 232 31.73 -12.60 -2.39
N TYR A 233 30.77 -11.69 -2.28
CA TYR A 233 30.44 -10.70 -3.31
C TYR A 233 30.30 -9.31 -2.68
N LEU A 234 30.70 -8.28 -3.43
CA LEU A 234 30.31 -6.90 -3.22
C LEU A 234 29.49 -6.47 -4.43
N VAL A 235 28.30 -5.93 -4.20
CA VAL A 235 27.45 -5.39 -5.24
C VAL A 235 27.26 -3.91 -5.02
N THR A 236 27.59 -3.09 -6.02
CA THR A 236 27.31 -1.65 -6.01
C THR A 236 26.15 -1.34 -6.93
N LEU A 237 25.24 -0.49 -6.45
CA LEU A 237 24.08 -0.01 -7.18
C LEU A 237 24.20 1.51 -7.32
N GLU A 238 24.20 2.02 -8.56
CA GLU A 238 24.28 3.44 -8.84
C GLU A 238 23.05 3.87 -9.63
N TRP A 239 22.38 4.92 -9.15
CA TRP A 239 21.25 5.55 -9.83
C TRP A 239 21.57 7.00 -10.19
N LYS A 240 21.57 7.33 -11.48
CA LYS A 240 21.77 8.68 -12.00
C LYS A 240 20.44 9.27 -12.44
N GLY A 241 19.57 9.61 -11.48
CA GLY A 241 18.22 10.12 -11.76
C GLY A 241 18.15 11.60 -12.11
N ALA A 242 19.15 12.41 -11.73
CA ALA A 242 19.19 13.83 -12.04
C ALA A 242 20.07 14.12 -13.27
N ARG A 243 19.55 14.85 -14.25
CA ARG A 243 20.30 15.25 -15.46
C ARG A 243 21.44 16.25 -15.16
N ARG A 244 21.38 16.97 -14.04
CA ARG A 244 22.38 17.98 -13.59
C ARG A 244 22.53 17.95 -12.07
N ALA A 245 23.15 16.92 -11.53
CA ALA A 245 23.62 16.98 -10.16
C ALA A 245 24.97 17.73 -10.13
N LYS A 246 25.00 18.95 -9.61
CA LYS A 246 26.24 19.73 -9.41
C LYS A 246 27.10 19.20 -8.25
N ARG A 247 26.62 18.28 -7.42
CA ARG A 247 27.37 17.66 -6.31
C ARG A 247 26.90 16.21 -6.12
N ASN A 248 27.84 15.30 -6.04
CA ASN A 248 27.63 14.01 -5.42
C ASN A 248 27.64 14.26 -3.90
N LEU A 249 26.54 13.93 -3.21
CA LEU A 249 26.52 13.82 -1.77
C LEU A 249 27.17 12.51 -1.40
#